data_7169e73d3023a47369ee458dd665dee5
#
_entry.id   7169e73d3023a47369ee458dd665dee5
#
_cell.length_a   1.000
_cell.length_b   1.000
_cell.length_c   1.000
_cell.angle_alpha   90.00
_cell.angle_beta   90.00
_cell.angle_gamma   90.00
#
_symmetry.space_group_name_H-M   'P 1'
#
loop_
_entity.id
_entity.type
_entity.pdbx_description
1 polymer ?
#
loop_
_entity_poly.entity_id
_entity_poly.type
_entity_poly.pdbx_seq_one_letter_code
_entity_poly.pdbx_strand_id
1 'polypeptide(L)'
;MEKPFTYKIEYQDCRFHHISTDEVYGTLSLDPNDLFTEKTPYAPNSPYSASKASSDMIIRAYVETFGLNAVITNCSNNYGPKQHDEKLIPTIIRNALNNNPL
;
A
#
# COMPACT_ATOMS: atom_id res chain seq x y z
N MET A 1 -2.24 -32.23 -12.16
CA MET A 1 -2.91 -31.94 -10.88
C MET A 1 -4.23 -31.25 -11.23
N GLU A 2 -5.34 -31.91 -11.02
CA GLU A 2 -6.65 -31.29 -11.22
C GLU A 2 -6.78 -30.11 -10.25
N LYS A 3 -7.18 -28.95 -10.78
CA LYS A 3 -7.48 -27.79 -9.95
C LYS A 3 -8.76 -28.11 -9.15
N PRO A 4 -8.71 -28.27 -7.83
CA PRO A 4 -9.86 -28.78 -7.06
C PRO A 4 -11.04 -27.82 -6.96
N PHE A 5 -10.88 -26.57 -7.40
CA PHE A 5 -11.93 -25.57 -7.38
C PHE A 5 -11.82 -24.65 -8.59
N THR A 6 -12.67 -24.86 -9.58
CA THR A 6 -12.96 -23.84 -10.59
C THR A 6 -14.02 -22.89 -10.02
N TYR A 7 -13.62 -21.87 -9.29
CA TYR A 7 -14.49 -20.73 -9.11
C TYR A 7 -14.60 -20.04 -10.47
N LYS A 8 -15.73 -20.19 -11.14
CA LYS A 8 -16.12 -19.25 -12.17
C LYS A 8 -16.32 -17.91 -11.44
N ILE A 9 -15.35 -17.02 -11.56
CA ILE A 9 -15.56 -15.62 -11.16
C ILE A 9 -16.56 -15.10 -12.18
N GLU A 10 -17.82 -14.96 -11.78
CA GLU A 10 -18.91 -14.45 -12.65
C GLU A 10 -18.71 -12.97 -13.05
N TYR A 11 -17.66 -12.32 -12.53
CA TYR A 11 -17.31 -10.92 -12.73
C TYR A 11 -16.01 -10.77 -13.52
N GLN A 12 -15.94 -11.39 -14.71
CA GLN A 12 -14.74 -11.29 -15.58
C GLN A 12 -14.41 -9.87 -16.01
N ASP A 13 -15.39 -8.96 -15.96
CA ASP A 13 -15.22 -7.55 -16.31
C ASP A 13 -14.80 -6.65 -15.15
N CYS A 14 -14.72 -7.19 -13.93
CA CYS A 14 -14.28 -6.46 -12.75
C CYS A 14 -12.78 -6.59 -12.55
N ARG A 15 -12.15 -5.47 -12.14
CA ARG A 15 -10.76 -5.46 -11.70
C ARG A 15 -10.69 -5.28 -10.19
N PHE A 16 -9.97 -6.17 -9.52
CA PHE A 16 -9.66 -6.01 -8.11
C PHE A 16 -8.53 -5.00 -7.94
N HIS A 17 -8.80 -3.90 -7.26
CA HIS A 17 -7.78 -2.90 -6.95
C HIS A 17 -7.37 -3.03 -5.48
N HIS A 18 -6.15 -3.49 -5.24
CA HIS A 18 -5.56 -3.58 -3.91
C HIS A 18 -4.74 -2.34 -3.61
N ILE A 19 -5.16 -1.62 -2.58
CA ILE A 19 -4.47 -0.41 -2.11
C ILE A 19 -3.48 -0.82 -1.01
N SER A 20 -2.20 -0.79 -1.35
CA SER A 20 -1.09 -1.07 -0.44
C SER A 20 -0.38 0.22 -0.04
N THR A 21 0.85 0.13 0.41
CA THR A 21 1.65 1.23 0.91
C THR A 21 3.10 1.11 0.43
N ASP A 22 3.78 2.24 0.29
CA ASP A 22 5.22 2.29 0.02
C ASP A 22 6.06 1.73 1.18
N GLU A 23 5.52 1.66 2.39
CA GLU A 23 6.20 1.08 3.56
C GLU A 23 6.57 -0.41 3.38
N VAL A 24 5.99 -1.10 2.41
CA VAL A 24 6.39 -2.48 2.07
C VAL A 24 7.80 -2.56 1.50
N TYR A 25 8.33 -1.45 0.99
CA TYR A 25 9.69 -1.36 0.46
C TYR A 25 10.75 -1.04 1.52
N GLY A 26 10.32 -0.71 2.74
CA GLY A 26 11.22 -0.41 3.85
C GLY A 26 11.48 1.09 4.03
N THR A 27 12.73 1.45 4.26
CA THR A 27 13.12 2.83 4.59
C THR A 27 14.05 3.38 3.51
N LEU A 28 13.77 4.59 3.04
CA LEU A 28 14.67 5.34 2.18
C LEU A 28 15.82 5.94 2.99
N SER A 29 16.95 6.16 2.35
CA SER A 29 18.05 6.95 2.90
C SER A 29 17.70 8.45 2.90
N LEU A 30 18.61 9.28 3.41
CA LEU A 30 18.44 10.74 3.35
C LEU A 30 18.91 11.34 2.00
N ASP A 31 19.35 10.50 1.07
CA ASP A 31 19.69 10.96 -0.28
C ASP A 31 18.40 11.26 -1.06
N PRO A 32 18.23 12.50 -1.57
CA PRO A 32 17.05 12.87 -2.33
C PRO A 32 16.86 12.10 -3.65
N ASN A 33 17.90 11.40 -4.10
CA ASN A 33 17.83 10.55 -5.29
C ASN A 33 17.45 9.09 -4.98
N ASP A 34 17.38 8.73 -3.71
CA ASP A 34 16.94 7.40 -3.28
C ASP A 34 15.42 7.33 -3.28
N LEU A 35 14.87 6.67 -4.27
CA LEU A 35 13.42 6.59 -4.50
C LEU A 35 12.97 5.14 -4.62
N PHE A 36 11.79 4.85 -4.11
CA PHE A 36 11.11 3.59 -4.40
C PHE A 36 10.63 3.55 -5.85
N THR A 37 10.75 2.40 -6.44
CA THR A 37 10.25 2.09 -7.78
C THR A 37 9.50 0.76 -7.76
N GLU A 38 8.82 0.44 -8.83
CA GLU A 38 8.12 -0.85 -8.97
C GLU A 38 9.08 -2.05 -8.96
N LYS A 39 10.39 -1.79 -9.10
CA LYS A 39 11.45 -2.82 -9.05
C LYS A 39 12.11 -2.93 -7.68
N THR A 40 11.79 -2.04 -6.75
CA THR A 40 12.36 -2.06 -5.41
C THR A 40 11.93 -3.33 -4.69
N PRO A 41 12.86 -4.12 -4.12
CA PRO A 41 12.50 -5.31 -3.35
C PRO A 41 11.69 -4.96 -2.11
N TYR A 42 10.77 -5.84 -1.73
CA TYR A 42 10.04 -5.71 -0.46
C TYR A 42 10.99 -5.92 0.72
N ALA A 43 10.97 -4.98 1.65
CA ALA A 43 11.77 -4.99 2.87
C ALA A 43 11.01 -4.34 4.04
N PRO A 44 9.82 -4.84 4.41
CA PRO A 44 8.98 -4.22 5.43
C PRO A 44 9.66 -4.24 6.80
N ASN A 45 9.66 -3.10 7.51
CA ASN A 45 10.37 -2.91 8.77
C ASN A 45 9.45 -2.81 9.99
N SER A 46 8.13 -2.91 9.82
CA SER A 46 7.15 -2.88 10.91
C SER A 46 6.14 -4.01 10.79
N PRO A 47 5.45 -4.39 11.89
CA PRO A 47 4.36 -5.37 11.81
C PRO A 47 3.25 -4.96 10.83
N TYR A 48 2.93 -3.68 10.78
CA TYR A 48 1.97 -3.14 9.81
C TYR A 48 2.46 -3.33 8.38
N SER A 49 3.66 -2.85 8.06
CA SER A 49 4.21 -2.98 6.70
C SER A 49 4.42 -4.45 6.30
N ALA A 50 4.78 -5.32 7.24
CA ALA A 50 4.86 -6.76 7.01
C ALA A 50 3.49 -7.37 6.68
N SER A 51 2.42 -6.97 7.37
CA SER A 51 1.06 -7.43 7.08
C SER A 51 0.58 -6.97 5.71
N LYS A 52 0.89 -5.74 5.31
CA LYS A 52 0.57 -5.20 3.99
C LYS A 52 1.36 -5.91 2.89
N ALA A 53 2.66 -6.13 3.09
CA ALA A 53 3.49 -6.90 2.17
C ALA A 53 2.97 -8.33 1.99
N SER A 54 2.52 -8.98 3.07
CA SER A 54 1.90 -10.30 3.00
C SER A 54 0.61 -10.29 2.17
N SER A 55 -0.21 -9.27 2.32
CA SER A 55 -1.42 -9.07 1.51
C SER A 55 -1.09 -8.92 0.03
N ASP A 56 -0.07 -8.13 -0.31
CA ASP A 56 0.39 -7.94 -1.69
C ASP A 56 0.86 -9.28 -2.29
N MET A 57 1.60 -10.09 -1.53
CA MET A 57 2.05 -11.42 -1.98
C MET A 57 0.90 -12.38 -2.19
N ILE A 58 -0.14 -12.34 -1.37
CA ILE A 58 -1.35 -13.15 -1.55
C ILE A 58 -2.06 -12.76 -2.85
N ILE A 59 -2.25 -11.45 -3.11
CA ILE A 59 -2.87 -10.98 -4.36
C ILE A 59 -2.05 -11.42 -5.57
N ARG A 60 -0.73 -11.27 -5.53
CA ARG A 60 0.16 -11.76 -6.59
C ARG A 60 -0.02 -13.26 -6.83
N ALA A 61 -0.08 -14.06 -5.77
CA ALA A 61 -0.29 -15.50 -5.88
C ALA A 61 -1.64 -15.84 -6.54
N TYR A 62 -2.70 -15.11 -6.25
CA TYR A 62 -4.00 -15.26 -6.90
C TYR A 62 -3.96 -14.87 -8.39
N VAL A 63 -3.24 -13.81 -8.74
CA VAL A 63 -3.03 -13.44 -10.15
C VAL A 63 -2.31 -14.55 -10.90
N GLU A 64 -1.19 -15.04 -10.37
CA GLU A 64 -0.37 -16.05 -11.03
C GLU A 64 -1.06 -17.43 -11.09
N THR A 65 -1.75 -17.83 -10.02
CA THR A 65 -2.34 -19.16 -9.92
C THR A 65 -3.71 -19.27 -10.57
N PHE A 66 -4.54 -18.24 -10.41
CA PHE A 66 -5.95 -18.26 -10.80
C PHE A 66 -6.30 -17.27 -11.91
N GLY A 67 -5.36 -16.43 -12.35
CA GLY A 67 -5.61 -15.41 -13.36
C GLY A 67 -6.50 -14.28 -12.87
N LEU A 68 -6.45 -13.95 -11.57
CA LEU A 68 -7.23 -12.83 -11.02
C LEU A 68 -6.86 -11.52 -11.75
N ASN A 69 -7.87 -10.82 -12.27
CA ASN A 69 -7.66 -9.49 -12.82
C ASN A 69 -7.49 -8.48 -11.67
N ALA A 70 -6.25 -8.27 -11.25
CA ALA A 70 -5.93 -7.40 -10.13
C ALA A 70 -4.84 -6.39 -10.47
N VAL A 71 -4.85 -5.27 -9.73
CA VAL A 71 -3.79 -4.26 -9.73
C VAL A 71 -3.47 -3.90 -8.28
N ILE A 72 -2.19 -3.72 -7.99
CA ILE A 72 -1.70 -3.27 -6.68
C ILE A 72 -1.13 -1.87 -6.86
N THR A 73 -1.51 -0.96 -5.97
CA THR A 73 -0.91 0.38 -5.89
C THR A 73 -0.27 0.57 -4.52
N ASN A 74 0.96 1.04 -4.51
CA ASN A 74 1.74 1.33 -3.30
C ASN A 74 1.83 2.84 -3.14
N CYS A 75 0.86 3.43 -2.44
CA CYS A 75 0.83 4.86 -2.21
C CYS A 75 1.69 5.25 -1.01
N SER A 76 2.28 6.43 -1.07
CA SER A 76 2.85 7.11 0.10
C SER A 76 1.74 7.76 0.95
N ASN A 77 2.10 8.64 1.87
CA ASN A 77 1.13 9.29 2.74
C ASN A 77 0.07 10.09 1.95
N ASN A 78 -1.17 9.70 2.13
CA ASN A 78 -2.31 10.42 1.57
C ASN A 78 -2.72 11.57 2.51
N TYR A 79 -3.27 12.63 1.96
CA TYR A 79 -3.83 13.74 2.72
C TYR A 79 -5.10 14.27 2.05
N GLY A 80 -5.94 14.94 2.84
CA GLY A 80 -7.18 15.52 2.31
C GLY A 80 -8.09 16.06 3.40
N PRO A 81 -9.23 16.64 3.01
CA PRO A 81 -10.23 17.14 3.96
C PRO A 81 -10.68 16.03 4.93
N LYS A 82 -10.85 16.40 6.20
CA LYS A 82 -11.29 15.50 7.28
C LYS A 82 -10.28 14.37 7.62
N GLN A 83 -9.02 14.52 7.22
CA GLN A 83 -7.97 13.61 7.66
C GLN A 83 -7.86 13.63 9.20
N HIS A 84 -7.55 12.47 9.80
CA HIS A 84 -7.42 12.32 11.25
C HIS A 84 -6.34 13.26 11.83
N ASP A 85 -6.67 13.91 12.94
CA ASP A 85 -5.91 15.03 13.53
C ASP A 85 -4.48 14.67 14.00
N GLU A 86 -4.19 13.40 14.23
CA GLU A 86 -2.84 12.94 14.61
C GLU A 86 -1.86 12.87 13.43
N LYS A 87 -2.36 13.00 12.20
CA LYS A 87 -1.51 12.97 11.01
C LYS A 87 -0.76 14.29 10.84
N LEU A 88 0.37 14.25 10.12
CA LEU A 88 1.32 15.35 10.02
C LEU A 88 0.66 16.69 9.60
N ILE A 89 -0.03 16.70 8.47
CA ILE A 89 -0.61 17.93 7.91
C ILE A 89 -1.67 18.54 8.84
N PRO A 90 -2.70 17.80 9.33
CA PRO A 90 -3.64 18.33 10.31
C PRO A 90 -2.97 18.81 11.60
N THR A 91 -1.96 18.09 12.08
CA THR A 91 -1.20 18.49 13.27
C THR A 91 -0.48 19.82 13.07
N ILE A 92 0.22 20.00 11.94
CA ILE A 92 0.90 21.26 11.62
C ILE A 92 -0.11 22.40 11.53
N ILE A 93 -1.21 22.23 10.81
CA ILE A 93 -2.25 23.25 10.66
C ILE A 93 -2.82 23.64 12.02
N ARG A 94 -3.20 22.67 12.86
CA ARG A 94 -3.72 22.92 14.19
C ARG A 94 -2.73 23.65 15.08
N ASN A 95 -1.47 23.24 15.09
CA ASN A 95 -0.43 23.88 15.89
C ASN A 95 -0.17 25.31 15.41
N ALA A 96 -0.08 25.55 14.11
CA ALA A 96 0.09 26.88 13.55
C ALA A 96 -1.07 27.84 13.93
N LEU A 97 -2.31 27.35 13.81
CA LEU A 97 -3.49 28.15 14.17
C LEU A 97 -3.57 28.49 15.66
N ASN A 98 -3.00 27.66 16.54
CA ASN A 98 -2.98 27.85 17.98
C ASN A 98 -1.67 28.46 18.51
N ASN A 99 -0.76 28.89 17.63
CA ASN A 99 0.58 29.35 17.98
C ASN A 99 1.39 28.37 18.84
N ASN A 100 1.19 27.10 18.66
CA ASN A 100 1.96 26.03 19.29
C ASN A 100 3.22 25.70 18.47
N PRO A 101 4.27 25.12 19.07
CA PRO A 101 5.43 24.62 18.34
C PRO A 101 5.01 23.58 17.27
N LEU A 102 5.70 23.65 16.12
CA LEU A 102 5.48 22.71 15.01
C LEU A 102 6.30 21.43 15.19
#